data_9b048edf2822e9dc05dfd42e8c14c719
#
_entry.id   9b048edf2822e9dc05dfd42e8c14c719
#
_cell.length_a   1.000
_cell.length_b   1.000
_cell.length_c   1.000
_cell.angle_alpha   90.00
_cell.angle_beta   90.00
_cell.angle_gamma   90.00
#
_symmetry.space_group_name_H-M   'P 1'
#
loop_
_entity.id
_entity.type
_entity.pdbx_description
1 polymer ?
#
loop_
_entity_poly.entity_id
_entity_poly.type
_entity_poly.pdbx_seq_one_letter_code
_entity_poly.pdbx_strand_id
1 'polypeptide(L)'
;MKARSRLLVLLYSSFLIAVVVTAFFKSRAIATTDYARQTGQPCAACHTRPEGGGELNAQGLAYVRGGYQWPIPAGVEVYTPSNAAKVLKLIFGYIHLTVTVIWFGAIFYIHIIVKPQKLTTGVPKAEGILGWVSIAIMALTGIALTVFRYLETGSVFSGTFGIVFIIKLVQVGIMVIVALIATVVLSPRMRQSFHPITAPSSASVD
;
A
#
# COMPACT_ATOMS: atom_id res chain seq x y z
N MET A 1 3.74 12.93 -30.19
CA MET A 1 3.24 12.69 -28.83
C MET A 1 2.93 11.23 -28.51
N LYS A 2 2.41 10.41 -29.43
CA LYS A 2 2.02 8.99 -29.19
C LYS A 2 3.17 8.04 -28.81
N ALA A 3 4.39 8.25 -29.24
CA ALA A 3 5.52 7.35 -28.95
C ALA A 3 6.05 7.51 -27.51
N ARG A 4 6.15 8.74 -26.99
CA ARG A 4 6.61 9.01 -25.62
C ARG A 4 5.66 8.48 -24.56
N SER A 5 4.33 8.56 -24.79
CA SER A 5 3.36 8.04 -23.83
C SER A 5 3.36 6.50 -23.79
N ARG A 6 3.56 5.84 -24.94
CA ARG A 6 3.72 4.38 -24.99
C ARG A 6 4.98 3.89 -24.28
N LEU A 7 6.09 4.62 -24.44
CA LEU A 7 7.34 4.30 -23.76
C LEU A 7 7.19 4.42 -22.22
N LEU A 8 6.55 5.49 -21.73
CA LEU A 8 6.31 5.67 -20.30
C LEU A 8 5.40 4.58 -19.70
N VAL A 9 4.36 4.17 -20.42
CA VAL A 9 3.47 3.07 -20.00
C VAL A 9 4.23 1.75 -19.96
N LEU A 10 5.06 1.47 -20.95
CA LEU A 10 5.90 0.25 -20.98
C LEU A 10 6.93 0.23 -19.87
N LEU A 11 7.59 1.36 -19.58
CA LEU A 11 8.54 1.46 -18.47
C LEU A 11 7.86 1.29 -17.11
N TYR A 12 6.68 1.88 -16.95
CA TYR A 12 5.92 1.74 -15.71
C TYR A 12 5.38 0.32 -15.50
N SER A 13 4.86 -0.33 -16.56
CA SER A 13 4.39 -1.72 -16.48
C SER A 13 5.53 -2.70 -16.25
N SER A 14 6.69 -2.52 -16.89
CA SER A 14 7.87 -3.36 -16.65
C SER A 14 8.42 -3.18 -15.24
N PHE A 15 8.41 -1.96 -14.70
CA PHE A 15 8.79 -1.70 -13.31
C PHE A 15 7.82 -2.38 -12.32
N LEU A 16 6.50 -2.27 -12.54
CA LEU A 16 5.49 -2.96 -11.73
C LEU A 16 5.65 -4.48 -11.79
N ILE A 17 5.85 -5.04 -12.98
CA ILE A 17 6.08 -6.48 -13.16
C ILE A 17 7.38 -6.89 -12.43
N ALA A 18 8.45 -6.13 -12.55
CA ALA A 18 9.71 -6.42 -11.86
C ALA A 18 9.54 -6.39 -10.34
N VAL A 19 8.79 -5.43 -9.78
CA VAL A 19 8.49 -5.35 -8.34
C VAL A 19 7.63 -6.54 -7.89
N VAL A 20 6.60 -6.90 -8.65
CA VAL A 20 5.76 -8.06 -8.37
C VAL A 20 6.57 -9.35 -8.44
N VAL A 21 7.34 -9.56 -9.52
CA VAL A 21 8.20 -10.73 -9.71
C VAL A 21 9.23 -10.84 -8.58
N THR A 22 9.93 -9.77 -8.22
CA THR A 22 10.90 -9.79 -7.11
C THR A 22 10.25 -10.04 -5.75
N ALA A 23 9.03 -9.60 -5.53
CA ALA A 23 8.27 -9.90 -4.32
C ALA A 23 7.89 -11.39 -4.23
N PHE A 24 7.52 -12.02 -5.35
CA PHE A 24 7.16 -13.43 -5.38
C PHE A 24 8.38 -14.39 -5.31
N PHE A 25 9.52 -14.03 -5.87
CA PHE A 25 10.68 -14.93 -5.91
C PHE A 25 11.49 -14.98 -4.60
N LYS A 26 11.28 -14.08 -3.64
CA LYS A 26 12.01 -14.06 -2.36
C LYS A 26 11.29 -14.68 -1.18
N SER A 27 10.11 -15.21 -1.32
CA SER A 27 9.39 -15.80 -0.19
C SER A 27 9.52 -17.32 -0.09
N ARG A 28 10.74 -17.83 -0.04
CA ARG A 28 10.92 -19.01 0.81
C ARG A 28 10.87 -18.48 2.25
N ALA A 29 9.93 -18.97 3.04
CA ALA A 29 9.76 -18.65 4.46
C ALA A 29 10.94 -19.14 5.31
N ILE A 30 12.15 -18.70 4.99
CA ILE A 30 13.39 -18.98 5.75
C ILE A 30 13.41 -18.12 7.04
N ALA A 31 12.64 -17.03 7.08
CA ALA A 31 12.62 -16.10 8.21
C ALA A 31 12.16 -16.73 9.53
N THR A 32 11.28 -17.72 9.51
CA THR A 32 10.77 -18.40 10.72
C THR A 32 11.80 -19.35 11.34
N THR A 33 12.64 -19.97 10.55
CA THR A 33 13.68 -20.90 11.04
C THR A 33 14.93 -20.18 11.53
N ASP A 34 15.20 -18.95 11.06
CA ASP A 34 16.41 -18.22 11.43
C ASP A 34 16.39 -17.79 12.90
N TYR A 35 15.28 -17.29 13.41
CA TYR A 35 15.17 -16.93 14.82
C TYR A 35 15.24 -18.14 15.75
N ALA A 36 14.64 -19.26 15.36
CA ALA A 36 14.78 -20.51 16.11
C ALA A 36 16.24 -21.00 16.15
N ARG A 37 16.99 -20.86 15.06
CA ARG A 37 18.43 -21.19 15.02
C ARG A 37 19.26 -20.24 15.87
N GLN A 38 18.99 -18.93 15.81
CA GLN A 38 19.73 -17.92 16.58
C GLN A 38 19.50 -18.05 18.07
N THR A 39 18.30 -18.39 18.50
CA THR A 39 17.91 -18.46 19.91
C THR A 39 18.02 -19.87 20.49
N GLY A 40 18.08 -20.90 19.67
CA GLY A 40 17.97 -22.30 20.10
C GLY A 40 16.58 -22.66 20.65
N GLN A 41 15.58 -21.80 20.49
CA GLN A 41 14.24 -21.98 21.04
C GLN A 41 13.27 -22.58 20.03
N PRO A 42 12.31 -23.40 20.46
CA PRO A 42 11.23 -23.91 19.61
C PRO A 42 10.28 -22.77 19.21
N CYS A 43 9.57 -22.92 18.10
CA CYS A 43 8.60 -21.92 17.61
C CYS A 43 7.55 -21.51 18.65
N ALA A 44 7.06 -22.48 19.45
CA ALA A 44 6.10 -22.28 20.53
C ALA A 44 6.61 -21.34 21.65
N ALA A 45 7.93 -21.18 21.79
CA ALA A 45 8.48 -20.27 22.80
C ALA A 45 8.11 -18.79 22.51
N CYS A 46 8.00 -18.43 21.22
CA CYS A 46 7.73 -17.04 20.78
C CYS A 46 6.37 -16.85 20.10
N HIS A 47 5.73 -17.92 19.64
CA HIS A 47 4.45 -17.87 18.94
C HIS A 47 3.33 -18.51 19.74
N THR A 48 2.10 -18.04 19.50
CA THR A 48 0.89 -18.63 20.10
C THR A 48 0.56 -19.98 19.47
N ARG A 49 1.07 -20.24 18.26
CA ARG A 49 0.92 -21.53 17.56
C ARG A 49 2.19 -22.35 17.66
N PRO A 50 2.11 -23.63 17.98
CA PRO A 50 3.29 -24.51 18.16
C PRO A 50 4.17 -24.63 16.91
N GLU A 51 3.56 -24.58 15.73
CA GLU A 51 4.24 -24.65 14.43
C GLU A 51 4.92 -23.34 14.01
N GLY A 52 4.73 -22.27 14.78
CA GLY A 52 5.23 -20.93 14.46
C GLY A 52 4.28 -20.15 13.54
N GLY A 53 4.66 -18.90 13.26
CA GLY A 53 3.83 -17.97 12.50
C GLY A 53 2.66 -17.38 13.31
N GLY A 54 1.92 -16.45 12.70
CA GLY A 54 0.81 -15.78 13.37
C GLY A 54 1.22 -14.83 14.49
N GLU A 55 0.41 -14.76 15.55
CA GLU A 55 0.64 -13.85 16.66
C GLU A 55 1.82 -14.30 17.54
N LEU A 56 2.58 -13.32 18.02
CA LEU A 56 3.61 -13.53 19.03
C LEU A 56 2.97 -13.59 20.43
N ASN A 57 3.49 -14.49 21.27
CA ASN A 57 3.21 -14.49 22.70
C ASN A 57 4.04 -13.42 23.44
N ALA A 58 3.91 -13.33 24.76
CA ALA A 58 4.63 -12.34 25.55
C ALA A 58 6.16 -12.41 25.37
N GLN A 59 6.71 -13.62 25.29
CA GLN A 59 8.16 -13.82 25.08
C GLN A 59 8.60 -13.41 23.69
N GLY A 60 7.80 -13.71 22.66
CA GLY A 60 8.06 -13.27 21.28
C GLY A 60 8.01 -11.75 21.14
N LEU A 61 7.04 -11.09 21.79
CA LEU A 61 6.97 -9.63 21.83
C LEU A 61 8.16 -9.03 22.58
N ALA A 62 8.58 -9.60 23.71
CA ALA A 62 9.76 -9.18 24.43
C ALA A 62 11.04 -9.30 23.60
N TYR A 63 11.19 -10.38 22.86
CA TYR A 63 12.32 -10.59 21.95
C TYR A 63 12.39 -9.51 20.85
N VAL A 64 11.27 -9.20 20.22
CA VAL A 64 11.22 -8.14 19.18
C VAL A 64 11.50 -6.77 19.79
N ARG A 65 10.92 -6.44 20.97
CA ARG A 65 11.15 -5.18 21.66
C ARG A 65 12.58 -5.04 22.18
N GLY A 66 13.20 -6.15 22.56
CA GLY A 66 14.62 -6.22 22.94
C GLY A 66 15.60 -6.12 21.77
N GLY A 67 15.12 -5.77 20.55
CA GLY A 67 15.98 -5.60 19.37
C GLY A 67 16.47 -6.91 18.77
N TYR A 68 15.70 -7.99 18.92
CA TYR A 68 16.05 -9.35 18.44
C TYR A 68 17.29 -9.91 19.12
N GLN A 69 17.56 -9.54 20.39
CA GLN A 69 18.68 -10.05 21.16
C GLN A 69 18.27 -11.26 22.02
N TRP A 70 19.14 -12.28 22.07
CA TRP A 70 18.95 -13.43 22.93
C TRP A 70 20.22 -13.69 23.76
N PRO A 71 20.14 -13.87 25.09
CA PRO A 71 18.93 -13.79 25.92
C PRO A 71 18.29 -12.39 25.89
N ILE A 72 16.97 -12.34 26.15
CA ILE A 72 16.21 -11.08 26.14
C ILE A 72 16.78 -10.14 27.21
N PRO A 73 17.10 -8.87 26.89
CA PRO A 73 17.60 -7.92 27.87
C PRO A 73 16.64 -7.72 29.05
N ALA A 74 17.18 -7.58 30.25
CA ALA A 74 16.36 -7.31 31.44
C ALA A 74 15.64 -5.96 31.32
N GLY A 75 14.41 -5.86 31.86
CA GLY A 75 13.64 -4.62 31.87
C GLY A 75 12.88 -4.30 30.58
N VAL A 76 12.82 -5.22 29.61
CA VAL A 76 11.98 -5.04 28.42
C VAL A 76 10.50 -5.15 28.82
N GLU A 77 9.80 -4.02 28.78
CA GLU A 77 8.35 -3.98 29.00
C GLU A 77 7.61 -4.56 27.81
N VAL A 78 6.67 -5.48 28.05
CA VAL A 78 5.87 -6.14 27.02
C VAL A 78 4.47 -5.56 27.01
N TYR A 79 4.09 -4.95 25.90
CA TYR A 79 2.71 -4.55 25.68
C TYR A 79 1.88 -5.77 25.23
N THR A 80 0.92 -6.16 26.06
CA THR A 80 -0.09 -7.16 25.70
C THR A 80 -1.36 -6.46 25.24
N PRO A 81 -1.73 -6.53 23.95
CA PRO A 81 -2.93 -5.86 23.46
C PRO A 81 -4.20 -6.48 24.09
N SER A 82 -5.12 -5.61 24.50
CA SER A 82 -6.46 -6.05 24.95
C SER A 82 -7.24 -6.71 23.79
N ASN A 83 -8.25 -7.49 24.11
CA ASN A 83 -9.10 -8.10 23.08
C ASN A 83 -9.74 -7.04 22.17
N ALA A 84 -10.16 -5.91 22.73
CA ALA A 84 -10.68 -4.79 21.95
C ALA A 84 -9.63 -4.24 20.95
N ALA A 85 -8.38 -4.08 21.39
CA ALA A 85 -7.29 -3.62 20.51
C ALA A 85 -7.01 -4.61 19.37
N LYS A 86 -7.07 -5.93 19.65
CA LYS A 86 -6.92 -6.98 18.63
C LYS A 86 -8.03 -6.92 17.58
N VAL A 87 -9.29 -6.80 18.03
CA VAL A 87 -10.46 -6.68 17.14
C VAL A 87 -10.36 -5.42 16.29
N LEU A 88 -9.99 -4.29 16.90
CA LEU A 88 -9.86 -3.01 16.19
C LEU A 88 -8.74 -3.08 15.14
N LYS A 89 -7.60 -3.67 15.46
CA LYS A 89 -6.51 -3.92 14.51
C LYS A 89 -6.97 -4.78 13.33
N LEU A 90 -7.78 -5.82 13.59
CA LEU A 90 -8.35 -6.67 12.55
C LEU A 90 -9.28 -5.87 11.63
N ILE A 91 -10.18 -5.05 12.20
CA ILE A 91 -11.10 -4.21 11.44
C ILE A 91 -10.33 -3.23 10.54
N PHE A 92 -9.36 -2.50 11.08
CA PHE A 92 -8.53 -1.58 10.28
C PHE A 92 -7.76 -2.32 9.18
N GLY A 93 -7.21 -3.50 9.48
CA GLY A 93 -6.53 -4.34 8.49
C GLY A 93 -7.45 -4.77 7.35
N TYR A 94 -8.69 -5.19 7.69
CA TYR A 94 -9.69 -5.57 6.71
C TYR A 94 -10.13 -4.40 5.83
N ILE A 95 -10.42 -3.24 6.42
CA ILE A 95 -10.78 -2.02 5.68
C ILE A 95 -9.64 -1.61 4.76
N HIS A 96 -8.39 -1.58 5.26
CA HIS A 96 -7.21 -1.22 4.49
C HIS A 96 -7.03 -2.12 3.27
N LEU A 97 -7.13 -3.43 3.45
CA LEU A 97 -7.02 -4.41 2.37
C LEU A 97 -8.16 -4.26 1.35
N THR A 98 -9.41 -4.16 1.82
CA THR A 98 -10.59 -4.06 0.96
C THR A 98 -10.53 -2.80 0.08
N VAL A 99 -10.21 -1.65 0.68
CA VAL A 99 -10.08 -0.38 -0.06
C VAL A 99 -8.93 -0.45 -1.07
N THR A 100 -7.81 -1.10 -0.71
CA THR A 100 -6.68 -1.31 -1.63
C THR A 100 -7.11 -2.12 -2.86
N VAL A 101 -7.85 -3.22 -2.66
CA VAL A 101 -8.34 -4.08 -3.76
C VAL A 101 -9.33 -3.33 -4.65
N ILE A 102 -10.28 -2.60 -4.05
CA ILE A 102 -11.27 -1.82 -4.80
C ILE A 102 -10.57 -0.74 -5.63
N TRP A 103 -9.67 0.01 -5.03
CA TRP A 103 -8.95 1.09 -5.71
C TRP A 103 -8.06 0.58 -6.84
N PHE A 104 -7.28 -0.47 -6.58
CA PHE A 104 -6.46 -1.11 -7.60
C PHE A 104 -7.31 -1.68 -8.74
N GLY A 105 -8.43 -2.35 -8.40
CA GLY A 105 -9.37 -2.90 -9.38
C GLY A 105 -10.01 -1.81 -10.26
N ALA A 106 -10.36 -0.66 -9.68
CA ALA A 106 -10.89 0.47 -10.42
C ALA A 106 -9.87 1.04 -11.42
N ILE A 107 -8.61 1.25 -10.98
CA ILE A 107 -7.53 1.71 -11.87
C ILE A 107 -7.30 0.71 -13.02
N PHE A 108 -7.22 -0.57 -12.68
CA PHE A 108 -7.03 -1.65 -13.65
C PHE A 108 -8.17 -1.68 -14.68
N TYR A 109 -9.41 -1.63 -14.22
CA TYR A 109 -10.60 -1.62 -15.06
C TYR A 109 -10.58 -0.47 -16.08
N ILE A 110 -10.33 0.75 -15.60
CA ILE A 110 -10.34 1.94 -16.45
C ILE A 110 -9.22 1.92 -17.47
N HIS A 111 -8.00 1.58 -17.06
CA HIS A 111 -6.82 1.69 -17.93
C HIS A 111 -6.68 0.51 -18.91
N ILE A 112 -7.16 -0.67 -18.56
CA ILE A 112 -7.00 -1.89 -19.39
C ILE A 112 -8.27 -2.25 -20.13
N ILE A 113 -9.44 -2.22 -19.45
CA ILE A 113 -10.69 -2.70 -20.03
C ILE A 113 -11.42 -1.59 -20.81
N VAL A 114 -11.59 -0.42 -20.21
CA VAL A 114 -12.37 0.66 -20.83
C VAL A 114 -11.61 1.34 -21.99
N LYS A 115 -10.30 1.28 -22.01
CA LYS A 115 -9.38 1.96 -22.95
C LYS A 115 -9.62 3.48 -23.05
N PRO A 116 -8.59 4.32 -22.88
CA PRO A 116 -8.74 5.79 -22.88
C PRO A 116 -9.37 6.38 -24.13
N GLN A 117 -9.35 5.65 -25.26
CA GLN A 117 -9.93 6.08 -26.53
C GLN A 117 -11.46 6.17 -26.55
N LYS A 118 -12.15 5.50 -25.60
CA LYS A 118 -13.62 5.57 -25.47
C LYS A 118 -14.08 6.66 -24.50
N LEU A 119 -13.16 7.26 -23.75
CA LEU A 119 -13.43 8.37 -22.83
C LEU A 119 -13.37 9.70 -23.60
N THR A 120 -14.27 9.92 -24.53
CA THR A 120 -14.35 11.17 -25.32
C THR A 120 -14.68 12.41 -24.51
N THR A 121 -15.19 12.23 -23.27
CA THR A 121 -15.63 13.30 -22.37
C THR A 121 -14.69 13.55 -21.18
N GLY A 122 -13.49 12.90 -21.17
CA GLY A 122 -12.56 12.96 -20.05
C GLY A 122 -12.91 11.97 -18.92
N VAL A 123 -12.05 11.92 -17.90
CA VAL A 123 -12.25 11.05 -16.72
C VAL A 123 -13.45 11.51 -15.92
N PRO A 124 -14.45 10.65 -15.64
CA PRO A 124 -15.60 11.00 -14.83
C PRO A 124 -15.20 11.57 -13.46
N LYS A 125 -15.88 12.60 -12.98
CA LYS A 125 -15.61 13.21 -11.67
C LYS A 125 -15.65 12.18 -10.54
N ALA A 126 -16.53 11.17 -10.64
CA ALA A 126 -16.69 10.12 -9.67
C ALA A 126 -15.41 9.29 -9.47
N GLU A 127 -14.62 9.06 -10.52
CA GLU A 127 -13.35 8.33 -10.43
C GLU A 127 -12.30 9.10 -9.65
N GLY A 128 -12.20 10.42 -9.88
CA GLY A 128 -11.32 11.28 -9.11
C GLY A 128 -11.66 11.29 -7.62
N ILE A 129 -12.97 11.38 -7.29
CA ILE A 129 -13.46 11.31 -5.92
C ILE A 129 -13.14 9.94 -5.30
N LEU A 130 -13.44 8.85 -6.00
CA LEU A 130 -13.13 7.50 -5.52
C LEU A 130 -11.63 7.35 -5.23
N GLY A 131 -10.76 7.85 -6.11
CA GLY A 131 -9.31 7.81 -5.93
C GLY A 131 -8.87 8.53 -4.65
N TRP A 132 -9.29 9.77 -4.46
CA TRP A 132 -8.91 10.56 -3.29
C TRP A 132 -9.50 10.02 -1.98
N VAL A 133 -10.75 9.56 -1.99
CA VAL A 133 -11.38 8.93 -0.82
C VAL A 133 -10.65 7.63 -0.46
N SER A 134 -10.27 6.82 -1.44
CA SER A 134 -9.51 5.60 -1.21
C SER A 134 -8.13 5.90 -0.60
N ILE A 135 -7.40 6.91 -1.12
CA ILE A 135 -6.11 7.34 -0.58
C ILE A 135 -6.27 7.81 0.88
N ALA A 136 -7.30 8.59 1.18
CA ALA A 136 -7.55 9.07 2.54
C ALA A 136 -7.85 7.93 3.52
N ILE A 137 -8.72 6.99 3.14
CA ILE A 137 -9.04 5.83 3.98
C ILE A 137 -7.80 4.94 4.17
N MET A 138 -7.02 4.69 3.11
CA MET A 138 -5.79 3.91 3.21
C MET A 138 -4.73 4.60 4.09
N ALA A 139 -4.61 5.92 4.02
CA ALA A 139 -3.69 6.66 4.88
C ALA A 139 -4.10 6.56 6.36
N LEU A 140 -5.38 6.80 6.67
CA LEU A 140 -5.90 6.72 8.04
C LEU A 140 -5.75 5.31 8.63
N THR A 141 -6.16 4.29 7.89
CA THR A 141 -6.04 2.91 8.34
C THR A 141 -4.58 2.44 8.42
N GLY A 142 -3.74 2.89 7.49
CA GLY A 142 -2.30 2.61 7.51
C GLY A 142 -1.59 3.23 8.71
N ILE A 143 -1.94 4.48 9.08
CA ILE A 143 -1.43 5.13 10.30
C ILE A 143 -1.89 4.34 11.53
N ALA A 144 -3.18 3.99 11.63
CA ALA A 144 -3.69 3.21 12.75
C ALA A 144 -2.95 1.88 12.91
N LEU A 145 -2.77 1.12 11.82
CA LEU A 145 -2.02 -0.14 11.84
C LEU A 145 -0.55 0.05 12.23
N THR A 146 0.07 1.15 11.81
CA THR A 146 1.43 1.52 12.20
C THR A 146 1.54 1.80 13.69
N VAL A 147 0.55 2.50 14.27
CA VAL A 147 0.49 2.75 15.72
C VAL A 147 0.34 1.43 16.49
N PHE A 148 -0.56 0.53 16.08
CA PHE A 148 -0.67 -0.79 16.70
C PHE A 148 0.65 -1.55 16.65
N ARG A 149 1.33 -1.53 15.51
CA ARG A 149 2.63 -2.16 15.35
C ARG A 149 3.67 -1.57 16.29
N TYR A 150 3.74 -0.24 16.39
CA TYR A 150 4.66 0.44 17.29
C TYR A 150 4.39 0.07 18.76
N LEU A 151 3.13 0.06 19.18
CA LEU A 151 2.75 -0.33 20.55
C LEU A 151 3.17 -1.78 20.86
N GLU A 152 3.01 -2.69 19.90
CA GLU A 152 3.36 -4.11 20.08
C GLU A 152 4.87 -4.35 20.09
N THR A 153 5.61 -3.71 19.19
CA THR A 153 7.03 -4.07 18.93
C THR A 153 8.04 -3.02 19.37
N GLY A 154 7.59 -1.82 19.78
CA GLY A 154 8.45 -0.71 20.19
C GLY A 154 9.18 -0.02 19.02
N SER A 155 9.16 -0.59 17.81
CA SER A 155 9.77 0.00 16.61
C SER A 155 9.06 -0.43 15.35
N VAL A 156 8.93 0.49 14.39
CA VAL A 156 8.34 0.23 13.08
C VAL A 156 9.42 -0.07 12.04
N PHE A 157 10.65 0.38 12.28
CA PHE A 157 11.75 0.32 11.31
C PHE A 157 12.73 -0.82 11.55
N SER A 158 12.52 -1.65 12.58
CA SER A 158 13.42 -2.75 12.90
C SER A 158 13.15 -4.01 12.09
N GLY A 159 14.22 -4.77 11.83
CA GLY A 159 14.18 -6.06 11.14
C GLY A 159 13.71 -6.00 9.69
N THR A 160 13.40 -7.15 9.12
CA THR A 160 12.91 -7.30 7.74
C THR A 160 11.61 -6.52 7.50
N PHE A 161 10.77 -6.40 8.54
CA PHE A 161 9.54 -5.62 8.46
C PHE A 161 9.82 -4.14 8.16
N GLY A 162 10.83 -3.55 8.80
CA GLY A 162 11.20 -2.15 8.58
C GLY A 162 11.57 -1.87 7.13
N ILE A 163 12.33 -2.76 6.50
CA ILE A 163 12.72 -2.64 5.08
C ILE A 163 11.47 -2.64 4.19
N VAL A 164 10.58 -3.61 4.38
CA VAL A 164 9.33 -3.72 3.61
C VAL A 164 8.42 -2.51 3.85
N PHE A 165 8.38 -2.00 5.08
CA PHE A 165 7.60 -0.81 5.43
C PHE A 165 8.11 0.44 4.74
N ILE A 166 9.43 0.66 4.70
CA ILE A 166 10.05 1.79 3.96
C ILE A 166 9.73 1.69 2.46
N ILE A 167 9.87 0.50 1.86
CA ILE A 167 9.53 0.29 0.45
C ILE A 167 8.07 0.67 0.18
N LYS A 168 7.14 0.26 1.06
CA LYS A 168 5.72 0.63 0.94
C LYS A 168 5.49 2.13 1.06
N LEU A 169 6.16 2.81 2.00
CA LEU A 169 6.04 4.27 2.14
C LEU A 169 6.53 5.01 0.89
N VAL A 170 7.65 4.60 0.33
CA VAL A 170 8.18 5.16 -0.93
C VAL A 170 7.18 4.94 -2.07
N GLN A 171 6.64 3.73 -2.20
CA GLN A 171 5.64 3.40 -3.23
C GLN A 171 4.37 4.23 -3.08
N VAL A 172 3.84 4.38 -1.87
CA VAL A 172 2.67 5.22 -1.59
C VAL A 172 2.98 6.69 -1.90
N GLY A 173 4.16 7.19 -1.53
CA GLY A 173 4.59 8.55 -1.87
C GLY A 173 4.61 8.81 -3.37
N ILE A 174 5.18 7.90 -4.15
CA ILE A 174 5.18 7.97 -5.62
C ILE A 174 3.74 7.98 -6.17
N MET A 175 2.87 7.12 -5.65
CA MET A 175 1.47 7.06 -6.06
C MET A 175 0.73 8.37 -5.80
N VAL A 176 0.91 8.97 -4.62
CA VAL A 176 0.29 10.26 -4.26
C VAL A 176 0.79 11.37 -5.18
N ILE A 177 2.08 11.42 -5.48
CA ILE A 177 2.66 12.40 -6.41
C ILE A 177 2.05 12.24 -7.80
N VAL A 178 1.95 11.02 -8.31
CA VAL A 178 1.32 10.74 -9.62
C VAL A 178 -0.15 11.15 -9.63
N ALA A 179 -0.90 10.86 -8.57
CA ALA A 179 -2.30 11.26 -8.42
C ALA A 179 -2.46 12.78 -8.40
N LEU A 180 -1.58 13.50 -7.71
CA LEU A 180 -1.54 14.97 -7.69
C LEU A 180 -1.26 15.54 -9.08
N ILE A 181 -0.24 15.04 -9.77
CA ILE A 181 0.09 15.48 -11.14
C ILE A 181 -1.09 15.20 -12.08
N ALA A 182 -1.70 14.04 -12.00
CA ALA A 182 -2.87 13.70 -12.81
C ALA A 182 -4.03 14.64 -12.55
N THR A 183 -4.31 14.98 -11.29
CA THR A 183 -5.43 15.82 -10.91
C THR A 183 -5.18 17.29 -11.23
N VAL A 184 -4.00 17.81 -10.90
CA VAL A 184 -3.71 19.25 -10.99
C VAL A 184 -3.25 19.67 -12.41
N VAL A 185 -2.48 18.82 -13.07
CA VAL A 185 -1.84 19.19 -14.37
C VAL A 185 -2.62 18.61 -15.55
N LEU A 186 -2.96 17.30 -15.51
CA LEU A 186 -3.56 16.64 -16.68
C LEU A 186 -5.06 16.95 -16.80
N SER A 187 -5.81 16.93 -15.72
CA SER A 187 -7.26 17.09 -15.74
C SER A 187 -7.71 18.44 -16.36
N PRO A 188 -7.15 19.61 -15.98
CA PRO A 188 -7.53 20.88 -16.61
C PRO A 188 -7.11 20.96 -18.08
N ARG A 189 -5.94 20.43 -18.45
CA ARG A 189 -5.49 20.42 -19.84
C ARG A 189 -6.37 19.61 -20.77
N MET A 190 -6.85 18.45 -20.30
CA MET A 190 -7.78 17.64 -21.08
C MET A 190 -9.13 18.32 -21.27
N ARG A 191 -9.65 19.02 -20.25
CA ARG A 191 -10.91 19.79 -20.36
C ARG A 191 -10.82 20.90 -21.38
N GLN A 192 -9.70 21.62 -21.47
CA GLN A 192 -9.52 22.70 -22.45
C GLN A 192 -9.44 22.19 -23.90
N SER A 193 -8.92 20.99 -24.12
CA SER A 193 -8.81 20.39 -25.46
C SER A 193 -10.16 19.87 -26.02
N PHE A 194 -11.21 19.79 -25.19
CA PHE A 194 -12.53 19.29 -25.56
C PHE A 194 -13.61 20.38 -25.62
N HIS A 195 -13.25 21.68 -25.52
CA HIS A 195 -14.23 22.71 -25.85
C HIS A 195 -14.47 22.67 -27.36
N PRO A 196 -15.68 22.35 -27.86
CA PRO A 196 -16.00 22.48 -29.26
C PRO A 196 -15.82 23.96 -29.62
N ILE A 197 -15.05 24.20 -30.70
CA ILE A 197 -15.04 25.49 -31.36
C ILE A 197 -16.49 25.76 -31.70
N THR A 198 -17.12 26.68 -30.99
CA THR A 198 -18.45 27.19 -31.36
C THR A 198 -18.31 27.65 -32.78
N ALA A 199 -19.01 26.96 -33.71
CA ALA A 199 -19.10 27.41 -35.09
C ALA A 199 -19.48 28.88 -35.11
N PRO A 200 -18.85 29.71 -35.92
CA PRO A 200 -19.26 31.10 -36.04
C PRO A 200 -20.71 31.10 -36.46
N SER A 201 -21.52 31.83 -35.68
CA SER A 201 -22.91 32.13 -36.02
C SER A 201 -22.96 32.53 -37.48
N SER A 202 -23.72 31.78 -38.31
CA SER A 202 -24.01 32.14 -39.66
C SER A 202 -24.62 33.56 -39.61
N ALA A 203 -23.84 34.53 -40.09
CA ALA A 203 -24.33 35.88 -40.33
C ALA A 203 -25.56 35.76 -41.20
N SER A 204 -26.67 36.36 -40.76
CA SER A 204 -27.88 36.58 -41.51
C SER A 204 -27.50 37.31 -42.80
N VAL A 205 -27.71 36.66 -43.93
CA VAL A 205 -27.72 37.30 -45.25
C VAL A 205 -29.14 37.85 -45.36
N ASP A 206 -29.30 39.18 -45.22
CA ASP A 206 -30.42 39.95 -45.70
C ASP A 206 -30.31 40.21 -47.20
#